data_5536d72cb3e78ef1985c1bdea3bee14f
#
_entry.id   5536d72cb3e78ef1985c1bdea3bee14f
#
_cell.length_a   1.000
_cell.length_b   1.000
_cell.length_c   1.000
_cell.angle_alpha   90.00
_cell.angle_beta   90.00
_cell.angle_gamma   90.00
#
_symmetry.space_group_name_H-M   'P 1'
#
loop_
_entity.id
_entity.type
_entity.pdbx_description
1 polymer ?
#
loop_
_entity_poly.entity_id
_entity_poly.type
_entity_poly.pdbx_seq_one_letter_code
_entity_poly.pdbx_strand_id
1 'polypeptide(L)'
;MTTAAAPYTREHFERLEDERLAVYACRSAHAERPYGAVASSPADERTNYVRDRDRIIHSRAFRRLKHKTQVFIPYEGDHFRTRLTHTIEVSQIARSVARSLGLNEDLTEAIALGHDLGHTPFGHSGEYVLDRLLRESHPQAGGFKHNFQSVRVVDRLEKRYEEPGLNLTHDVREGMLKHTSWPRDFPFPLDFYEGLRPESGGSLEAQAVNWSDEIAQQTHDLEDGLPLTEESATEELAIARLVRGARGWGSDPASRRASLIRGMIATLSADLVEGSRVRIERWLESAGIRTPADFAAHRGRLPGDLVGFTETGRALYAELREFVYRHIIHSFPVSRHDGHARRVLAGLFGAYRDNPRLLPDDVLRTLERELGVRFLREVTLADVENEARAYRSRPEFFRTIADHIAGMTDSYCNSEYHALVVE
;
A
#
# COMPACT_ATOMS: atom_id res chain seq x y z
N MET A 1 -30.81 30.72 28.24
CA MET A 1 -29.37 30.49 28.34
C MET A 1 -29.08 29.23 27.57
N THR A 2 -28.62 29.34 26.34
CA THR A 2 -28.11 28.20 25.55
C THR A 2 -26.83 27.75 26.21
N THR A 3 -26.86 26.61 26.86
CA THR A 3 -25.65 25.92 27.31
C THR A 3 -24.76 25.70 26.09
N ALA A 4 -23.61 26.36 26.04
CA ALA A 4 -22.60 26.05 25.05
C ALA A 4 -22.37 24.54 25.08
N ALA A 5 -22.52 23.88 23.96
CA ALA A 5 -22.21 22.43 23.85
C ALA A 5 -20.77 22.23 24.31
N ALA A 6 -20.52 21.21 25.13
CA ALA A 6 -19.16 20.86 25.51
C ALA A 6 -18.32 20.65 24.23
N PRO A 7 -17.06 21.13 24.21
CA PRO A 7 -16.22 20.93 23.03
C PRO A 7 -16.04 19.45 22.75
N TYR A 8 -15.99 19.08 21.47
CA TYR A 8 -15.67 17.72 21.03
C TYR A 8 -14.19 17.49 21.24
N THR A 9 -13.83 16.89 22.39
CA THR A 9 -12.45 16.57 22.75
C THR A 9 -12.05 15.19 22.21
N ARG A 10 -10.77 14.90 22.24
CA ARG A 10 -10.23 13.58 21.89
C ARG A 10 -10.90 12.46 22.70
N GLU A 11 -11.04 12.64 24.01
CA GLU A 11 -11.70 11.68 24.89
C GLU A 11 -13.19 11.50 24.54
N HIS A 12 -13.83 12.54 23.98
CA HIS A 12 -15.19 12.41 23.46
C HIS A 12 -15.24 11.47 22.27
N PHE A 13 -14.32 11.60 21.29
CA PHE A 13 -14.27 10.72 20.14
C PHE A 13 -13.88 9.29 20.52
N GLU A 14 -12.95 9.10 21.45
CA GLU A 14 -12.57 7.79 21.97
C GLU A 14 -13.74 7.08 22.67
N ARG A 15 -14.58 7.80 23.44
CA ARG A 15 -15.83 7.23 23.98
C ARG A 15 -16.84 6.83 22.89
N LEU A 16 -16.97 7.63 21.84
CA LEU A 16 -17.82 7.27 20.71
C LEU A 16 -17.34 6.00 20.00
N GLU A 17 -16.04 5.76 19.93
CA GLU A 17 -15.50 4.49 19.45
C GLU A 17 -15.97 3.32 20.33
N ASP A 18 -15.90 3.46 21.67
CA ASP A 18 -16.34 2.41 22.60
C ASP A 18 -17.83 2.10 22.49
N GLU A 19 -18.67 3.12 22.23
CA GLU A 19 -20.12 2.96 22.09
C GLU A 19 -20.56 2.36 20.76
N ARG A 20 -19.83 2.63 19.66
CA ARG A 20 -20.28 2.33 18.29
C ARG A 20 -19.56 1.17 17.64
N LEU A 21 -18.30 0.94 17.99
CA LEU A 21 -17.50 -0.06 17.32
C LEU A 21 -17.81 -1.46 17.85
N ALA A 22 -17.71 -2.45 16.98
CA ALA A 22 -17.83 -3.85 17.35
C ALA A 22 -16.73 -4.26 18.33
N VAL A 23 -16.96 -5.30 19.12
CA VAL A 23 -16.00 -5.79 20.14
C VAL A 23 -14.63 -6.15 19.55
N TYR A 24 -14.60 -6.51 18.28
CA TYR A 24 -13.43 -6.93 17.53
C TYR A 24 -12.75 -5.81 16.74
N ALA A 25 -13.22 -4.58 16.82
CA ALA A 25 -12.59 -3.44 16.16
C ALA A 25 -11.44 -2.85 17.00
N CYS A 26 -10.46 -2.26 16.34
CA CYS A 26 -9.38 -1.54 17.00
C CYS A 26 -9.86 -0.21 17.59
N ARG A 27 -9.34 0.17 18.77
CA ARG A 27 -9.64 1.43 19.46
C ARG A 27 -8.42 2.35 19.41
N SER A 28 -8.63 3.59 19.03
CA SER A 28 -7.56 4.58 18.92
C SER A 28 -6.90 4.92 20.26
N ALA A 29 -7.66 4.84 21.37
CA ALA A 29 -7.16 5.06 22.72
C ALA A 29 -6.06 4.03 23.12
N HIS A 30 -6.09 2.82 22.56
CA HIS A 30 -5.13 1.76 22.85
C HIS A 30 -3.98 1.66 21.84
N ALA A 31 -3.90 2.60 20.89
CA ALA A 31 -2.90 2.56 19.84
C ALA A 31 -1.53 3.01 20.36
N GLU A 32 -0.51 2.20 20.14
CA GLU A 32 0.88 2.45 20.52
C GLU A 32 1.72 2.88 19.33
N ARG A 33 2.84 3.61 19.58
CA ARG A 33 3.77 4.13 18.58
C ARG A 33 5.21 3.77 18.90
N PRO A 34 6.10 3.61 17.90
CA PRO A 34 7.50 3.27 18.11
C PRO A 34 8.24 4.23 19.06
N TYR A 35 8.01 5.53 18.90
CA TYR A 35 8.68 6.57 19.71
C TYR A 35 7.77 7.15 20.79
N GLY A 36 6.77 6.39 21.24
CA GLY A 36 5.84 6.81 22.27
C GLY A 36 4.84 7.90 21.82
N ALA A 37 4.12 8.44 22.77
CA ALA A 37 3.10 9.45 22.50
C ALA A 37 3.75 10.72 21.92
N VAL A 38 3.15 11.23 20.86
CA VAL A 38 3.56 12.52 20.30
C VAL A 38 3.12 13.60 21.25
N ALA A 39 4.05 14.50 21.63
CA ALA A 39 3.69 15.72 22.33
C ALA A 39 2.66 16.48 21.47
N SER A 40 1.41 16.41 21.86
CA SER A 40 0.33 17.11 21.19
C SER A 40 0.23 18.53 21.77
N SER A 41 -0.02 19.50 20.90
CA SER A 41 -0.55 20.77 21.38
C SER A 41 -1.79 20.49 22.23
N PRO A 42 -2.01 21.21 23.34
CA PRO A 42 -3.25 21.10 24.12
C PRO A 42 -4.53 21.29 23.29
N ALA A 43 -4.41 21.87 22.09
CA ALA A 43 -5.50 22.07 21.14
C ALA A 43 -5.65 20.94 20.09
N ASP A 44 -4.86 19.86 20.17
CA ASP A 44 -4.95 18.75 19.22
C ASP A 44 -5.91 17.67 19.71
N GLU A 45 -7.15 17.77 19.27
CA GLU A 45 -8.27 16.90 19.65
C GLU A 45 -8.38 15.63 18.75
N ARG A 46 -7.40 15.37 17.87
CA ARG A 46 -7.42 14.22 16.98
C ARG A 46 -7.13 12.92 17.73
N THR A 47 -7.88 11.87 17.42
CA THR A 47 -7.54 10.51 17.83
C THR A 47 -6.24 10.05 17.18
N ASN A 48 -5.66 8.95 17.66
CA ASN A 48 -4.38 8.45 17.15
C ASN A 48 -4.44 8.10 15.67
N TYR A 49 -5.52 7.46 15.19
CA TYR A 49 -5.64 7.05 13.79
C TYR A 49 -5.91 8.23 12.85
N VAL A 50 -6.70 9.21 13.27
CA VAL A 50 -6.88 10.47 12.53
C VAL A 50 -5.55 11.20 12.35
N ARG A 51 -4.72 11.23 13.39
CA ARG A 51 -3.38 11.82 13.33
C ARG A 51 -2.48 11.06 12.35
N ASP A 52 -2.54 9.73 12.33
CA ASP A 52 -1.76 8.91 11.41
C ASP A 52 -2.17 9.14 9.96
N ARG A 53 -3.47 9.16 9.68
CA ARG A 53 -4.01 9.53 8.37
C ARG A 53 -3.45 10.87 7.89
N ASP A 54 -3.52 11.91 8.72
CA ASP A 54 -3.04 13.24 8.37
C ASP A 54 -1.53 13.24 8.12
N ARG A 55 -0.73 12.49 8.90
CA ARG A 55 0.71 12.33 8.68
C ARG A 55 1.03 11.68 7.35
N ILE A 56 0.26 10.67 6.95
CA ILE A 56 0.39 9.98 5.66
C ILE A 56 0.09 10.97 4.53
N ILE A 57 -1.07 11.66 4.56
CA ILE A 57 -1.50 12.61 3.52
C ILE A 57 -0.45 13.72 3.32
N HIS A 58 0.16 14.19 4.41
CA HIS A 58 1.16 15.23 4.34
C HIS A 58 2.59 14.74 3.99
N SER A 59 2.82 13.43 3.82
CA SER A 59 4.13 12.88 3.46
C SER A 59 4.54 13.23 2.03
N ARG A 60 5.84 13.15 1.73
CA ARG A 60 6.35 13.30 0.36
C ARG A 60 5.97 12.10 -0.50
N ALA A 61 6.00 10.90 0.09
CA ALA A 61 5.66 9.66 -0.59
C ALA A 61 4.22 9.69 -1.09
N PHE A 62 3.25 10.14 -0.27
CA PHE A 62 1.86 10.26 -0.68
C PHE A 62 1.67 11.20 -1.89
N ARG A 63 2.34 12.37 -1.89
CA ARG A 63 2.30 13.28 -3.04
C ARG A 63 2.87 12.69 -4.33
N ARG A 64 3.86 11.79 -4.22
CA ARG A 64 4.48 11.12 -5.38
C ARG A 64 3.55 10.10 -6.03
N LEU A 65 2.55 9.56 -5.33
CA LEU A 65 1.56 8.63 -5.90
C LEU A 65 0.82 9.23 -7.10
N LYS A 66 0.67 10.56 -7.17
CA LYS A 66 0.09 11.26 -8.32
C LYS A 66 0.85 10.98 -9.64
N HIS A 67 2.13 10.69 -9.56
CA HIS A 67 3.02 10.55 -10.72
C HIS A 67 3.62 9.15 -10.83
N LYS A 68 2.95 8.13 -10.26
CA LYS A 68 3.28 6.71 -10.41
C LYS A 68 2.16 6.01 -11.16
N THR A 69 2.54 5.20 -12.14
CA THR A 69 1.62 4.37 -12.93
C THR A 69 0.95 3.31 -12.04
N GLN A 70 -0.34 3.04 -12.28
CA GLN A 70 -1.04 1.86 -11.73
C GLN A 70 -0.76 0.64 -12.62
N VAL A 71 -1.36 0.55 -13.79
CA VAL A 71 -1.13 -0.50 -14.80
C VAL A 71 -0.81 0.11 -16.17
N PHE A 72 -1.57 1.13 -16.60
CA PHE A 72 -1.37 1.81 -17.87
C PHE A 72 -0.62 3.13 -17.68
N ILE A 73 0.21 3.48 -18.67
CA ILE A 73 1.00 4.74 -18.61
C ILE A 73 0.06 5.93 -18.79
N PRO A 74 0.02 6.90 -17.85
CA PRO A 74 -0.84 8.09 -17.96
C PRO A 74 -0.54 8.98 -19.19
N TYR A 75 0.61 8.81 -19.84
CA TYR A 75 0.99 9.61 -21.02
C TYR A 75 0.30 9.18 -22.32
N GLU A 76 -0.35 8.02 -22.35
CA GLU A 76 -1.10 7.55 -23.52
C GLU A 76 -2.57 7.99 -23.48
N GLY A 77 -3.01 8.69 -22.40
CA GLY A 77 -4.34 9.28 -22.27
C GLY A 77 -4.57 9.93 -20.91
N ASP A 78 -5.25 11.07 -20.89
CA ASP A 78 -5.54 11.85 -19.67
C ASP A 78 -6.52 11.15 -18.70
N HIS A 79 -7.03 9.98 -19.06
CA HIS A 79 -8.08 9.27 -18.34
C HIS A 79 -7.58 8.09 -17.49
N PHE A 80 -6.32 7.67 -17.65
CA PHE A 80 -5.78 6.55 -16.90
C PHE A 80 -5.54 6.88 -15.43
N ARG A 81 -5.82 5.92 -14.58
CA ARG A 81 -5.65 6.06 -13.13
C ARG A 81 -4.19 6.18 -12.73
N THR A 82 -3.94 7.09 -11.80
CA THR A 82 -2.68 7.14 -11.04
C THR A 82 -2.84 6.37 -9.74
N ARG A 83 -1.72 6.00 -9.10
CA ARG A 83 -1.78 5.37 -7.77
C ARG A 83 -2.49 6.22 -6.73
N LEU A 84 -2.44 7.54 -6.84
CA LEU A 84 -3.16 8.42 -5.93
C LEU A 84 -4.69 8.26 -6.05
N THR A 85 -5.22 8.24 -7.27
CA THR A 85 -6.66 8.06 -7.47
C THR A 85 -7.11 6.67 -7.06
N HIS A 86 -6.35 5.63 -7.41
CA HIS A 86 -6.58 4.26 -6.92
C HIS A 86 -6.62 4.21 -5.39
N THR A 87 -5.62 4.75 -4.69
CA THR A 87 -5.56 4.78 -3.22
C THR A 87 -6.78 5.45 -2.59
N ILE A 88 -7.29 6.54 -3.18
CA ILE A 88 -8.50 7.22 -2.71
C ILE A 88 -9.74 6.33 -2.89
N GLU A 89 -9.85 5.65 -4.04
CA GLU A 89 -10.98 4.75 -4.33
C GLU A 89 -10.94 3.51 -3.43
N VAL A 90 -9.75 2.91 -3.18
CA VAL A 90 -9.56 1.85 -2.16
C VAL A 90 -10.04 2.32 -0.79
N SER A 91 -9.63 3.50 -0.37
CA SER A 91 -10.04 4.07 0.92
C SER A 91 -11.57 4.22 1.02
N GLN A 92 -12.23 4.66 -0.05
CA GLN A 92 -13.69 4.81 -0.10
C GLN A 92 -14.39 3.45 0.04
N ILE A 93 -13.93 2.40 -0.67
CA ILE A 93 -14.49 1.05 -0.59
C ILE A 93 -14.25 0.46 0.81
N ALA A 94 -13.01 0.53 1.29
CA ALA A 94 -12.59 -0.03 2.57
C ALA A 94 -13.37 0.57 3.75
N ARG A 95 -13.59 1.88 3.76
CA ARG A 95 -14.39 2.56 4.79
C ARG A 95 -15.85 2.12 4.74
N SER A 96 -16.41 1.89 3.55
CA SER A 96 -17.78 1.40 3.41
C SER A 96 -17.94 -0.02 3.98
N VAL A 97 -16.97 -0.90 3.71
CA VAL A 97 -16.89 -2.25 4.27
C VAL A 97 -16.70 -2.18 5.79
N ALA A 98 -15.73 -1.38 6.27
CA ALA A 98 -15.46 -1.20 7.69
C ALA A 98 -16.70 -0.74 8.46
N ARG A 99 -17.40 0.26 7.97
CA ARG A 99 -18.65 0.76 8.55
C ARG A 99 -19.71 -0.33 8.66
N SER A 100 -19.87 -1.14 7.62
CA SER A 100 -20.85 -2.23 7.58
C SER A 100 -20.50 -3.36 8.56
N LEU A 101 -19.22 -3.51 8.90
CA LEU A 101 -18.73 -4.51 9.86
C LEU A 101 -18.50 -3.94 11.28
N GLY A 102 -18.80 -2.66 11.54
CA GLY A 102 -18.58 -2.02 12.82
C GLY A 102 -17.12 -1.84 13.20
N LEU A 103 -16.22 -1.78 12.19
CA LEU A 103 -14.77 -1.57 12.36
C LEU A 103 -14.42 -0.08 12.48
N ASN A 104 -13.20 0.21 12.88
CA ASN A 104 -12.69 1.59 12.99
C ASN A 104 -12.39 2.17 11.60
N GLU A 105 -13.24 3.10 11.16
CA GLU A 105 -13.10 3.75 9.85
C GLU A 105 -11.82 4.57 9.72
N ASP A 106 -11.39 5.26 10.78
CA ASP A 106 -10.18 6.11 10.75
C ASP A 106 -8.91 5.26 10.61
N LEU A 107 -8.83 4.11 11.30
CA LEU A 107 -7.75 3.15 11.11
C LEU A 107 -7.76 2.58 9.69
N THR A 108 -8.93 2.18 9.22
CA THR A 108 -9.12 1.62 7.87
C THR A 108 -8.68 2.63 6.80
N GLU A 109 -9.05 3.91 6.94
CA GLU A 109 -8.64 4.98 6.05
C GLU A 109 -7.13 5.21 6.08
N ALA A 110 -6.53 5.26 7.28
CA ALA A 110 -5.08 5.45 7.43
C ALA A 110 -4.28 4.32 6.77
N ILE A 111 -4.70 3.05 6.95
CA ILE A 111 -4.08 1.90 6.30
C ILE A 111 -4.24 2.01 4.77
N ALA A 112 -5.46 2.28 4.29
CA ALA A 112 -5.74 2.39 2.86
C ALA A 112 -4.94 3.51 2.19
N LEU A 113 -4.79 4.68 2.83
CA LEU A 113 -3.98 5.78 2.28
C LEU A 113 -2.47 5.50 2.33
N GLY A 114 -2.03 4.61 3.22
CA GLY A 114 -0.62 4.28 3.40
C GLY A 114 -0.13 3.05 2.64
N HIS A 115 -1.02 2.16 2.19
CA HIS A 115 -0.65 0.82 1.72
C HIS A 115 0.34 0.84 0.53
N ASP A 116 0.17 1.78 -0.40
CA ASP A 116 0.90 1.88 -1.67
C ASP A 116 2.10 2.85 -1.66
N LEU A 117 2.47 3.45 -0.51
CA LEU A 117 3.55 4.45 -0.42
C LEU A 117 4.91 3.92 -0.89
N GLY A 118 5.13 2.62 -0.75
CA GLY A 118 6.38 1.93 -1.09
C GLY A 118 6.46 1.42 -2.52
N HIS A 119 5.44 1.60 -3.34
CA HIS A 119 5.50 1.16 -4.74
C HIS A 119 6.61 1.85 -5.53
N THR A 120 7.23 1.08 -6.40
CA THR A 120 8.27 1.52 -7.32
C THR A 120 7.69 2.33 -8.48
N PRO A 121 8.51 3.09 -9.22
CA PRO A 121 8.17 3.48 -10.58
C PRO A 121 7.77 2.26 -11.40
N PHE A 122 6.84 2.44 -12.33
CA PHE A 122 6.33 1.39 -13.23
C PHE A 122 5.64 0.20 -12.53
N GLY A 123 5.11 0.40 -11.34
CA GLY A 123 4.23 -0.55 -10.64
C GLY A 123 4.88 -1.90 -10.31
N HIS A 124 4.15 -2.99 -10.54
CA HIS A 124 4.61 -4.34 -10.20
C HIS A 124 5.85 -4.79 -10.98
N SER A 125 6.03 -4.33 -12.22
CA SER A 125 7.24 -4.61 -12.98
C SER A 125 8.48 -4.03 -12.34
N GLY A 126 8.37 -2.82 -11.78
CA GLY A 126 9.44 -2.21 -11.00
C GLY A 126 9.76 -2.98 -9.72
N GLU A 127 8.75 -3.45 -9.00
CA GLU A 127 8.92 -4.29 -7.82
C GLU A 127 9.71 -5.56 -8.15
N TYR A 128 9.28 -6.28 -9.17
CA TYR A 128 9.97 -7.50 -9.61
C TYR A 128 11.44 -7.26 -9.97
N VAL A 129 11.73 -6.16 -10.67
CA VAL A 129 13.11 -5.83 -11.07
C VAL A 129 13.98 -5.50 -9.86
N LEU A 130 13.50 -4.67 -8.93
CA LEU A 130 14.27 -4.31 -7.74
C LEU A 130 14.47 -5.52 -6.81
N ASP A 131 13.45 -6.39 -6.65
CA ASP A 131 13.59 -7.63 -5.87
C ASP A 131 14.72 -8.50 -6.43
N ARG A 132 14.73 -8.73 -7.74
CA ARG A 132 15.77 -9.52 -8.41
C ARG A 132 17.15 -8.87 -8.24
N LEU A 133 17.28 -7.58 -8.53
CA LEU A 133 18.57 -6.88 -8.46
C LEU A 133 19.17 -6.88 -7.05
N LEU A 134 18.34 -6.72 -6.02
CA LEU A 134 18.80 -6.80 -4.63
C LEU A 134 19.35 -8.19 -4.30
N ARG A 135 18.60 -9.24 -4.63
CA ARG A 135 19.01 -10.62 -4.35
C ARG A 135 20.28 -11.02 -5.10
N GLU A 136 20.42 -10.56 -6.35
CA GLU A 136 21.61 -10.81 -7.17
C GLU A 136 22.84 -10.01 -6.69
N SER A 137 22.62 -8.82 -6.13
CA SER A 137 23.73 -7.93 -5.74
C SER A 137 24.38 -8.31 -4.42
N HIS A 138 23.62 -8.69 -3.41
CA HIS A 138 24.15 -9.08 -2.11
C HIS A 138 23.14 -9.95 -1.33
N PRO A 139 23.54 -11.17 -0.87
CA PRO A 139 22.62 -12.09 -0.19
C PRO A 139 21.90 -11.51 1.04
N GLN A 140 22.55 -10.60 1.75
CA GLN A 140 22.01 -9.95 2.95
C GLN A 140 21.25 -8.65 2.67
N ALA A 141 21.18 -8.18 1.41
CA ALA A 141 20.38 -6.99 1.08
C ALA A 141 18.88 -7.22 1.20
N GLY A 142 18.47 -8.48 1.30
CA GLY A 142 17.09 -8.91 1.36
C GLY A 142 16.38 -8.82 0.00
N GLY A 143 15.06 -9.00 -0.01
CA GLY A 143 14.21 -8.83 -1.18
C GLY A 143 13.53 -7.46 -1.20
N PHE A 144 12.78 -7.19 -2.27
CA PHE A 144 11.95 -6.00 -2.38
C PHE A 144 10.48 -6.38 -2.55
N LYS A 145 9.62 -5.82 -1.70
CA LYS A 145 8.17 -5.81 -1.87
C LYS A 145 7.60 -4.47 -1.43
N HIS A 146 6.61 -3.97 -2.15
CA HIS A 146 6.05 -2.65 -1.93
C HIS A 146 5.45 -2.48 -0.53
N ASN A 147 4.82 -3.49 0.04
CA ASN A 147 4.25 -3.44 1.38
C ASN A 147 5.34 -3.26 2.48
N PHE A 148 6.47 -3.96 2.36
CA PHE A 148 7.63 -3.75 3.23
C PHE A 148 8.24 -2.37 3.01
N GLN A 149 8.34 -1.97 1.75
CA GLN A 149 8.84 -0.64 1.39
C GLN A 149 7.91 0.47 1.90
N SER A 150 6.58 0.27 1.91
CA SER A 150 5.62 1.22 2.48
C SER A 150 5.88 1.45 3.97
N VAL A 151 6.10 0.38 4.73
CA VAL A 151 6.47 0.51 6.15
C VAL A 151 7.85 1.16 6.29
N ARG A 152 8.84 0.78 5.47
CA ARG A 152 10.18 1.41 5.49
C ARG A 152 10.12 2.92 5.19
N VAL A 153 9.25 3.34 4.27
CA VAL A 153 9.01 4.75 3.96
C VAL A 153 8.53 5.49 5.21
N VAL A 154 7.51 4.98 5.89
CA VAL A 154 6.91 5.66 7.05
C VAL A 154 7.72 5.52 8.33
N ASP A 155 8.61 4.55 8.42
CA ASP A 155 9.47 4.33 9.59
C ASP A 155 10.82 5.03 9.50
N ARG A 156 11.39 5.20 8.28
CA ARG A 156 12.79 5.63 8.11
C ARG A 156 13.02 6.70 7.04
N LEU A 157 12.32 6.62 5.89
CA LEU A 157 12.70 7.41 4.71
C LEU A 157 12.03 8.79 4.69
N GLU A 158 10.85 8.95 5.28
CA GLU A 158 10.25 10.28 5.46
C GLU A 158 11.00 11.06 6.55
N LYS A 159 11.40 12.30 6.20
CA LYS A 159 12.16 13.19 7.07
C LYS A 159 11.33 14.44 7.37
N ARG A 160 10.35 14.31 8.27
CA ARG A 160 9.42 15.40 8.58
C ARG A 160 9.42 15.81 10.05
N TYR A 161 9.86 14.93 10.93
CA TYR A 161 9.90 15.09 12.38
C TYR A 161 11.33 14.90 12.87
N GLU A 162 11.57 15.14 14.17
CA GLU A 162 12.89 14.92 14.78
C GLU A 162 13.25 13.43 14.77
N GLU A 163 12.26 12.58 15.08
CA GLU A 163 12.42 11.12 14.97
C GLU A 163 12.36 10.69 13.50
N PRO A 164 13.03 9.57 13.15
CA PRO A 164 12.93 9.00 11.83
C PRO A 164 11.49 8.66 11.43
N GLY A 165 11.14 8.87 10.18
CA GLY A 165 9.85 8.49 9.64
C GLY A 165 8.70 9.38 10.09
N LEU A 166 7.51 8.77 10.17
CA LEU A 166 6.25 9.43 10.51
C LEU A 166 5.75 9.10 11.93
N ASN A 167 6.41 8.22 12.67
CA ASN A 167 5.98 7.72 13.97
C ASN A 167 4.49 7.33 13.98
N LEU A 168 4.08 6.47 13.04
CA LEU A 168 2.70 5.95 12.96
C LEU A 168 2.46 4.89 14.04
N THR A 169 1.21 4.64 14.36
CA THR A 169 0.83 3.57 15.28
C THR A 169 1.20 2.18 14.73
N HIS A 170 1.42 1.23 15.63
CA HIS A 170 1.68 -0.16 15.24
C HIS A 170 0.54 -0.74 14.41
N ASP A 171 -0.71 -0.38 14.70
CA ASP A 171 -1.89 -0.86 13.97
C ASP A 171 -1.87 -0.42 12.50
N VAL A 172 -1.54 0.84 12.22
CA VAL A 172 -1.43 1.36 10.84
C VAL A 172 -0.27 0.69 10.12
N ARG A 173 0.92 0.61 10.75
CA ARG A 173 2.12 0.00 10.17
C ARG A 173 1.90 -1.48 9.86
N GLU A 174 1.30 -2.23 10.79
CA GLU A 174 0.97 -3.65 10.62
C GLU A 174 -0.08 -3.84 9.51
N GLY A 175 -1.08 -2.96 9.43
CA GLY A 175 -2.07 -2.96 8.35
C GLY A 175 -1.45 -2.70 6.98
N MET A 176 -0.57 -1.72 6.88
CA MET A 176 0.20 -1.45 5.66
C MET A 176 1.10 -2.62 5.26
N LEU A 177 1.68 -3.34 6.22
CA LEU A 177 2.49 -4.52 5.94
C LEU A 177 1.64 -5.67 5.39
N LYS A 178 0.45 -5.89 5.94
CA LYS A 178 -0.38 -7.07 5.76
C LYS A 178 -1.52 -6.89 4.75
N HIS A 179 -1.56 -5.78 4.03
CA HIS A 179 -2.57 -5.61 2.97
C HIS A 179 -2.36 -6.55 1.77
N THR A 180 -1.19 -7.17 1.67
CA THR A 180 -0.90 -8.19 0.65
C THR A 180 -0.06 -9.32 1.25
N SER A 181 -0.06 -10.47 0.59
CA SER A 181 0.73 -11.64 0.99
C SER A 181 2.15 -11.59 0.45
N TRP A 182 3.04 -12.36 1.07
CA TRP A 182 4.41 -12.58 0.60
C TRP A 182 4.80 -14.07 0.72
N PRO A 183 5.80 -14.52 -0.06
CA PRO A 183 6.32 -15.89 0.05
C PRO A 183 6.88 -16.18 1.43
N ARG A 184 6.75 -17.41 1.92
CA ARG A 184 7.27 -17.83 3.23
C ARG A 184 8.80 -17.71 3.36
N ASP A 185 9.49 -17.82 2.26
CA ASP A 185 10.96 -17.72 2.12
C ASP A 185 11.44 -16.33 1.71
N PHE A 186 10.57 -15.31 1.79
CA PHE A 186 10.95 -13.93 1.45
C PHE A 186 12.04 -13.44 2.42
N PRO A 187 13.20 -12.99 1.91
CA PRO A 187 14.32 -12.57 2.75
C PRO A 187 14.08 -11.16 3.31
N PHE A 188 13.64 -11.09 4.55
CA PHE A 188 13.41 -9.82 5.23
C PHE A 188 14.67 -9.28 5.90
N PRO A 189 14.85 -7.95 5.98
CA PRO A 189 15.75 -7.32 6.92
C PRO A 189 15.26 -7.58 8.35
N LEU A 190 16.08 -8.19 9.21
CA LEU A 190 15.70 -8.60 10.57
C LEU A 190 15.35 -7.42 11.50
N ASP A 191 15.92 -6.25 11.27
CA ASP A 191 15.68 -5.02 12.04
C ASP A 191 14.33 -4.34 11.75
N PHE A 192 13.56 -4.92 10.81
CA PHE A 192 12.37 -4.31 10.25
C PHE A 192 11.09 -4.53 11.07
N TYR A 193 11.08 -5.55 11.94
CA TYR A 193 9.85 -6.06 12.56
C TYR A 193 9.59 -5.59 13.99
N GLU A 194 10.36 -4.68 14.52
CA GLU A 194 10.16 -4.22 15.89
C GLU A 194 8.73 -3.68 16.08
N GLY A 195 7.99 -4.33 16.98
CA GLY A 195 6.59 -4.01 17.27
C GLY A 195 5.55 -4.48 16.24
N LEU A 196 5.97 -5.20 15.17
CA LEU A 196 5.06 -5.84 14.21
C LEU A 196 4.98 -7.35 14.46
N ARG A 197 3.90 -7.98 14.02
CA ARG A 197 3.61 -9.41 14.22
C ARG A 197 3.39 -10.11 12.88
N PRO A 198 4.44 -10.36 12.10
CA PRO A 198 4.32 -10.86 10.72
C PRO A 198 3.61 -12.22 10.63
N GLU A 199 3.69 -13.06 11.68
CA GLU A 199 3.08 -14.39 11.74
C GLU A 199 1.58 -14.39 12.08
N SER A 200 1.03 -13.29 12.59
CA SER A 200 -0.40 -13.17 12.87
C SER A 200 -1.18 -12.67 11.65
N GLY A 201 -2.47 -12.96 11.57
CA GLY A 201 -3.38 -12.22 10.70
C GLY A 201 -3.38 -10.74 11.07
N GLY A 202 -3.57 -9.85 10.10
CA GLY A 202 -3.78 -8.42 10.34
C GLY A 202 -5.08 -8.16 11.12
N SER A 203 -5.24 -6.96 11.68
CA SER A 203 -6.53 -6.54 12.23
C SER A 203 -7.64 -6.69 11.19
N LEU A 204 -8.90 -6.73 11.63
CA LEU A 204 -10.02 -6.85 10.69
C LEU A 204 -10.09 -5.64 9.74
N GLU A 205 -9.66 -4.45 10.22
CA GLU A 205 -9.49 -3.25 9.40
C GLU A 205 -8.45 -3.48 8.28
N ALA A 206 -7.31 -4.08 8.61
CA ALA A 206 -6.28 -4.42 7.61
C ALA A 206 -6.78 -5.44 6.59
N GLN A 207 -7.52 -6.47 7.04
CA GLN A 207 -8.13 -7.47 6.16
C GLN A 207 -9.21 -6.84 5.26
N ALA A 208 -9.97 -5.86 5.76
CA ALA A 208 -10.95 -5.12 4.97
C ALA A 208 -10.26 -4.27 3.89
N VAL A 209 -9.14 -3.63 4.21
CA VAL A 209 -8.33 -2.89 3.21
C VAL A 209 -7.79 -3.82 2.15
N ASN A 210 -7.22 -4.97 2.52
CA ASN A 210 -6.71 -5.96 1.57
C ASN A 210 -7.75 -6.35 0.51
N TRP A 211 -8.95 -6.74 0.94
CA TRP A 211 -10.01 -7.11 -0.01
C TRP A 211 -10.57 -5.93 -0.79
N SER A 212 -10.58 -4.74 -0.19
CA SER A 212 -11.02 -3.52 -0.88
C SER A 212 -10.03 -3.09 -1.97
N ASP A 213 -8.72 -3.28 -1.75
CA ASP A 213 -7.69 -3.09 -2.74
C ASP A 213 -7.84 -4.09 -3.89
N GLU A 214 -8.04 -5.37 -3.59
CA GLU A 214 -8.27 -6.40 -4.60
C GLU A 214 -9.55 -6.13 -5.44
N ILE A 215 -10.65 -5.68 -4.84
CA ILE A 215 -11.87 -5.28 -5.56
C ILE A 215 -11.57 -4.07 -6.46
N ALA A 216 -10.95 -3.04 -5.91
CA ALA A 216 -10.60 -1.84 -6.63
C ALA A 216 -9.66 -2.17 -7.80
N GLN A 217 -8.60 -2.92 -7.58
CA GLN A 217 -7.63 -3.28 -8.60
C GLN A 217 -8.30 -3.98 -9.79
N GLN A 218 -9.07 -5.05 -9.56
CA GLN A 218 -9.68 -5.80 -10.66
C GLN A 218 -10.71 -4.96 -11.43
N THR A 219 -11.50 -4.14 -10.75
CA THR A 219 -12.51 -3.29 -11.41
C THR A 219 -11.90 -2.09 -12.13
N HIS A 220 -10.82 -1.53 -11.60
CA HIS A 220 -10.09 -0.43 -12.24
C HIS A 220 -9.30 -0.89 -13.45
N ASP A 221 -8.60 -2.02 -13.33
CA ASP A 221 -7.85 -2.60 -14.44
C ASP A 221 -8.80 -3.02 -15.58
N LEU A 222 -10.00 -3.53 -15.23
CA LEU A 222 -11.04 -3.77 -16.22
C LEU A 222 -11.48 -2.48 -16.90
N GLU A 223 -11.81 -1.42 -16.15
CA GLU A 223 -12.29 -0.15 -16.70
C GLU A 223 -11.26 0.49 -17.64
N ASP A 224 -10.00 0.56 -17.19
CA ASP A 224 -8.90 1.13 -17.97
C ASP A 224 -8.55 0.25 -19.19
N GLY A 225 -8.72 -1.07 -19.07
CA GLY A 225 -8.44 -2.04 -20.13
C GLY A 225 -9.61 -2.35 -21.05
N LEU A 226 -10.83 -1.86 -20.81
CA LEU A 226 -11.99 -2.09 -21.68
C LEU A 226 -11.73 -1.79 -23.16
N PRO A 227 -10.98 -0.74 -23.55
CA PRO A 227 -10.65 -0.49 -24.94
C PRO A 227 -9.82 -1.60 -25.62
N LEU A 228 -9.17 -2.45 -24.83
CA LEU A 228 -8.36 -3.59 -25.32
C LEU A 228 -9.18 -4.88 -25.44
N THR A 229 -10.44 -4.89 -24.96
CA THR A 229 -11.30 -6.07 -24.90
C THR A 229 -12.46 -5.96 -25.85
N GLU A 230 -12.96 -7.10 -26.33
CA GLU A 230 -14.24 -7.15 -27.03
C GLU A 230 -15.40 -6.96 -26.04
N GLU A 231 -16.38 -6.15 -26.37
CA GLU A 231 -17.55 -5.88 -25.50
C GLU A 231 -18.29 -7.19 -25.18
N SER A 232 -18.42 -8.10 -26.16
CA SER A 232 -19.03 -9.41 -26.01
C SER A 232 -18.39 -10.26 -24.94
N ALA A 233 -17.05 -10.27 -24.87
CA ALA A 233 -16.31 -11.06 -23.88
C ALA A 233 -16.53 -10.58 -22.43
N THR A 234 -16.61 -9.25 -22.25
CA THR A 234 -16.94 -8.67 -20.94
C THR A 234 -18.36 -9.00 -20.50
N GLU A 235 -19.27 -9.13 -21.48
CA GLU A 235 -20.66 -9.49 -21.24
C GLU A 235 -20.88 -10.92 -20.77
N GLU A 236 -19.93 -11.80 -21.02
CA GLU A 236 -19.99 -13.21 -20.60
C GLU A 236 -19.67 -13.41 -19.11
N LEU A 237 -19.03 -12.43 -18.46
CA LEU A 237 -18.76 -12.50 -17.02
C LEU A 237 -20.07 -12.64 -16.20
N ALA A 238 -20.09 -13.60 -15.28
CA ALA A 238 -21.25 -13.85 -14.42
C ALA A 238 -21.62 -12.59 -13.62
N ILE A 239 -20.63 -11.86 -13.10
CA ILE A 239 -20.86 -10.60 -12.38
C ILE A 239 -21.44 -9.51 -13.30
N ALA A 240 -21.02 -9.43 -14.57
CA ALA A 240 -21.60 -8.49 -15.52
C ALA A 240 -23.07 -8.77 -15.80
N ARG A 241 -23.45 -10.04 -15.93
CA ARG A 241 -24.86 -10.46 -16.09
C ARG A 241 -25.72 -10.09 -14.89
N LEU A 242 -25.20 -10.27 -13.67
CA LEU A 242 -25.89 -9.87 -12.44
C LEU A 242 -26.13 -8.35 -12.40
N VAL A 243 -25.11 -7.56 -12.72
CA VAL A 243 -25.19 -6.09 -12.70
C VAL A 243 -26.17 -5.57 -13.75
N ARG A 244 -26.25 -6.17 -14.96
CA ARG A 244 -27.19 -5.79 -16.01
C ARG A 244 -28.65 -6.01 -15.62
N GLY A 245 -28.91 -7.02 -14.83
CA GLY A 245 -30.25 -7.30 -14.30
C GLY A 245 -30.75 -6.27 -13.28
N ALA A 246 -29.85 -5.41 -12.77
CA ALA A 246 -30.17 -4.41 -11.76
C ALA A 246 -30.79 -3.14 -12.37
N ARG A 247 -31.55 -2.40 -11.55
CA ARG A 247 -32.13 -1.10 -11.97
C ARG A 247 -31.01 -0.07 -12.17
N GLY A 248 -31.10 0.76 -13.20
CA GLY A 248 -30.19 1.87 -13.44
C GLY A 248 -29.09 1.58 -14.46
N TRP A 249 -29.25 0.55 -15.29
CA TRP A 249 -28.38 0.30 -16.44
C TRP A 249 -28.43 1.47 -17.42
N GLY A 250 -27.25 2.02 -17.78
CA GLY A 250 -27.14 3.20 -18.61
C GLY A 250 -27.68 3.03 -20.04
N SER A 251 -28.15 4.11 -20.66
CA SER A 251 -28.72 4.11 -22.00
C SER A 251 -27.67 4.19 -23.12
N ASP A 252 -26.55 4.87 -22.88
CA ASP A 252 -25.44 5.04 -23.80
C ASP A 252 -24.20 4.23 -23.38
N PRO A 253 -23.20 4.01 -24.24
CA PRO A 253 -22.05 3.19 -23.94
C PRO A 253 -21.24 3.66 -22.70
N ALA A 254 -21.05 4.97 -22.53
CA ALA A 254 -20.28 5.51 -21.40
C ALA A 254 -21.01 5.29 -20.07
N SER A 255 -22.31 5.59 -20.04
CA SER A 255 -23.19 5.31 -18.88
C SER A 255 -23.26 3.82 -18.54
N ARG A 256 -23.25 2.94 -19.56
CA ARG A 256 -23.23 1.48 -19.36
C ARG A 256 -21.93 1.02 -18.72
N ARG A 257 -20.77 1.50 -19.19
CA ARG A 257 -19.46 1.20 -18.58
C ARG A 257 -19.44 1.61 -17.11
N ALA A 258 -19.79 2.87 -16.83
CA ALA A 258 -19.82 3.37 -15.46
C ALA A 258 -20.80 2.58 -14.57
N SER A 259 -21.97 2.16 -15.10
CA SER A 259 -22.93 1.33 -14.38
C SER A 259 -22.39 -0.07 -14.11
N LEU A 260 -21.65 -0.65 -15.05
CA LEU A 260 -21.01 -1.95 -14.91
C LEU A 260 -20.00 -1.93 -13.75
N ILE A 261 -19.03 -1.00 -13.78
CA ILE A 261 -17.98 -0.90 -12.76
C ILE A 261 -18.56 -0.62 -11.38
N ARG A 262 -19.44 0.37 -11.25
CA ARG A 262 -20.12 0.64 -9.96
C ARG A 262 -20.91 -0.57 -9.44
N GLY A 263 -21.59 -1.27 -10.34
CA GLY A 263 -22.36 -2.47 -9.98
C GLY A 263 -21.46 -3.62 -9.53
N MET A 264 -20.32 -3.83 -10.19
CA MET A 264 -19.33 -4.84 -9.77
C MET A 264 -18.77 -4.52 -8.38
N ILE A 265 -18.34 -3.27 -8.15
CA ILE A 265 -17.84 -2.84 -6.83
C ILE A 265 -18.90 -3.05 -5.76
N ALA A 266 -20.15 -2.63 -6.01
CA ALA A 266 -21.24 -2.77 -5.06
C ALA A 266 -21.55 -4.25 -4.75
N THR A 267 -21.59 -5.09 -5.78
CA THR A 267 -21.89 -6.53 -5.64
C THR A 267 -20.81 -7.24 -4.84
N LEU A 268 -19.53 -7.03 -5.19
CA LEU A 268 -18.41 -7.64 -4.49
C LEU A 268 -18.28 -7.13 -3.05
N SER A 269 -18.47 -5.82 -2.82
CA SER A 269 -18.42 -5.26 -1.47
C SER A 269 -19.54 -5.78 -0.57
N ALA A 270 -20.74 -5.93 -1.09
CA ALA A 270 -21.88 -6.48 -0.34
C ALA A 270 -21.64 -7.96 0.02
N ASP A 271 -21.17 -8.77 -0.93
CA ASP A 271 -20.82 -10.18 -0.70
C ASP A 271 -19.66 -10.32 0.31
N LEU A 272 -18.64 -9.45 0.21
CA LEU A 272 -17.54 -9.41 1.16
C LEU A 272 -18.04 -9.17 2.59
N VAL A 273 -18.94 -8.21 2.79
CA VAL A 273 -19.53 -7.92 4.10
C VAL A 273 -20.31 -9.13 4.62
N GLU A 274 -21.13 -9.75 3.79
CA GLU A 274 -21.94 -10.92 4.20
C GLU A 274 -21.06 -12.11 4.58
N GLY A 275 -20.08 -12.46 3.73
CA GLY A 275 -19.15 -13.55 4.02
C GLY A 275 -18.30 -13.31 5.27
N SER A 276 -17.93 -12.06 5.52
CA SER A 276 -17.16 -11.66 6.70
C SER A 276 -17.99 -11.81 7.97
N ARG A 277 -19.24 -11.32 7.98
CA ARG A 277 -20.11 -11.42 9.16
C ARG A 277 -20.23 -12.85 9.66
N VAL A 278 -20.52 -13.78 8.76
CA VAL A 278 -20.65 -15.22 9.09
C VAL A 278 -19.35 -15.79 9.70
N ARG A 279 -18.17 -15.41 9.17
CA ARG A 279 -16.89 -15.91 9.70
C ARG A 279 -16.54 -15.29 11.05
N ILE A 280 -16.74 -13.98 11.18
CA ILE A 280 -16.46 -13.25 12.41
C ILE A 280 -17.35 -13.79 13.55
N GLU A 281 -18.66 -13.93 13.33
CA GLU A 281 -19.58 -14.47 14.32
C GLU A 281 -19.16 -15.87 14.78
N ARG A 282 -18.90 -16.77 13.83
CA ARG A 282 -18.44 -18.13 14.14
C ARG A 282 -17.13 -18.15 14.91
N TRP A 283 -16.19 -17.27 14.56
CA TRP A 283 -14.91 -17.18 15.25
C TRP A 283 -15.06 -16.63 16.67
N LEU A 284 -15.85 -15.57 16.86
CA LEU A 284 -16.14 -15.01 18.18
C LEU A 284 -16.75 -16.05 19.13
N GLU A 285 -17.74 -16.83 18.63
CA GLU A 285 -18.34 -17.92 19.39
C GLU A 285 -17.31 -18.98 19.77
N SER A 286 -16.50 -19.44 18.81
CA SER A 286 -15.52 -20.50 19.03
C SER A 286 -14.39 -20.08 19.99
N ALA A 287 -14.00 -18.79 19.95
CA ALA A 287 -12.95 -18.22 20.78
C ALA A 287 -13.48 -17.70 22.14
N GLY A 288 -14.79 -17.70 22.37
CA GLY A 288 -15.43 -17.20 23.58
C GLY A 288 -15.29 -15.69 23.80
N ILE A 289 -15.13 -14.92 22.71
CA ILE A 289 -14.92 -13.47 22.75
C ILE A 289 -16.29 -12.76 22.84
N ARG A 290 -16.48 -11.98 23.92
CA ARG A 290 -17.72 -11.23 24.19
C ARG A 290 -17.48 -9.75 24.44
N THR A 291 -16.27 -9.37 24.81
CA THR A 291 -15.90 -8.00 25.18
C THR A 291 -14.67 -7.54 24.40
N PRO A 292 -14.43 -6.22 24.29
CA PRO A 292 -13.19 -5.72 23.72
C PRO A 292 -11.92 -6.21 24.45
N ALA A 293 -12.01 -6.47 25.77
CA ALA A 293 -10.91 -7.00 26.56
C ALA A 293 -10.59 -8.46 26.16
N ASP A 294 -11.61 -9.29 25.93
CA ASP A 294 -11.41 -10.66 25.42
C ASP A 294 -10.73 -10.62 24.05
N PHE A 295 -11.18 -9.75 23.18
CA PHE A 295 -10.59 -9.57 21.85
C PHE A 295 -9.12 -9.11 21.92
N ALA A 296 -8.79 -8.17 22.80
CA ALA A 296 -7.42 -7.67 22.99
C ALA A 296 -6.44 -8.81 23.31
N ALA A 297 -6.86 -9.81 24.10
CA ALA A 297 -6.05 -10.99 24.41
C ALA A 297 -5.77 -11.89 23.17
N HIS A 298 -6.56 -11.76 22.10
CA HIS A 298 -6.43 -12.54 20.87
C HIS A 298 -5.74 -11.77 19.73
N ARG A 299 -5.46 -10.46 19.84
CA ARG A 299 -4.90 -9.61 18.78
C ARG A 299 -3.61 -10.17 18.17
N GLY A 300 -2.75 -10.82 18.94
CA GLY A 300 -1.51 -11.43 18.45
C GLY A 300 -1.69 -12.75 17.67
N ARG A 301 -2.90 -13.28 17.56
CA ARG A 301 -3.19 -14.59 16.96
C ARG A 301 -4.45 -14.56 16.08
N LEU A 302 -4.75 -13.41 15.48
CA LEU A 302 -5.92 -13.28 14.62
C LEU A 302 -5.79 -14.17 13.38
N PRO A 303 -6.85 -14.92 13.01
CA PRO A 303 -6.91 -15.56 11.69
C PRO A 303 -6.81 -14.52 10.58
N GLY A 304 -6.14 -14.85 9.48
CA GLY A 304 -5.96 -13.94 8.34
C GLY A 304 -7.12 -13.95 7.34
N ASP A 305 -8.21 -14.68 7.60
CA ASP A 305 -9.33 -14.92 6.69
C ASP A 305 -10.71 -14.62 7.29
N LEU A 306 -10.75 -13.81 8.37
CA LEU A 306 -12.00 -13.40 8.99
C LEU A 306 -12.80 -12.46 8.09
N VAL A 307 -12.13 -11.57 7.36
CA VAL A 307 -12.75 -10.78 6.30
C VAL A 307 -12.55 -11.50 4.97
N GLY A 308 -13.64 -11.77 4.25
CA GLY A 308 -13.57 -12.50 2.99
C GLY A 308 -14.94 -12.81 2.39
N PHE A 309 -14.96 -13.09 1.10
CA PHE A 309 -16.16 -13.40 0.32
C PHE A 309 -16.90 -14.67 0.76
N THR A 310 -18.18 -14.75 0.45
CA THR A 310 -18.90 -16.04 0.39
C THR A 310 -18.30 -16.94 -0.70
N GLU A 311 -18.75 -18.18 -0.83
CA GLU A 311 -18.34 -19.05 -1.95
C GLU A 311 -18.76 -18.44 -3.29
N THR A 312 -19.96 -17.86 -3.38
CA THR A 312 -20.46 -17.21 -4.59
C THR A 312 -19.62 -15.98 -4.96
N GLY A 313 -19.39 -15.08 -4.02
CA GLY A 313 -18.56 -13.89 -4.27
C GLY A 313 -17.13 -14.24 -4.65
N ARG A 314 -16.57 -15.30 -4.04
CA ARG A 314 -15.24 -15.80 -4.39
C ARG A 314 -15.17 -16.31 -5.84
N ALA A 315 -16.21 -17.00 -6.31
CA ALA A 315 -16.29 -17.46 -7.70
C ALA A 315 -16.38 -16.29 -8.67
N LEU A 316 -17.23 -15.29 -8.37
CA LEU A 316 -17.37 -14.07 -9.18
C LEU A 316 -16.07 -13.27 -9.26
N TYR A 317 -15.39 -13.10 -8.12
CA TYR A 317 -14.11 -12.43 -8.05
C TYR A 317 -13.02 -13.18 -8.84
N ALA A 318 -12.96 -14.51 -8.70
CA ALA A 318 -11.97 -15.33 -9.39
C ALA A 318 -12.15 -15.27 -10.92
N GLU A 319 -13.38 -15.31 -11.41
CA GLU A 319 -13.71 -15.18 -12.84
C GLU A 319 -13.29 -13.79 -13.36
N LEU A 320 -13.62 -12.72 -12.65
CA LEU A 320 -13.22 -11.34 -12.99
C LEU A 320 -11.69 -11.22 -13.04
N ARG A 321 -11.00 -11.71 -12.02
CA ARG A 321 -9.53 -11.68 -11.94
C ARG A 321 -8.89 -12.42 -13.09
N GLU A 322 -9.37 -13.64 -13.41
CA GLU A 322 -8.85 -14.41 -14.54
C GLU A 322 -9.04 -13.67 -15.87
N PHE A 323 -10.20 -13.04 -16.05
CA PHE A 323 -10.49 -12.23 -17.23
C PHE A 323 -9.51 -11.06 -17.36
N VAL A 324 -9.33 -10.28 -16.29
CA VAL A 324 -8.40 -9.12 -16.26
C VAL A 324 -6.98 -9.58 -16.57
N TYR A 325 -6.49 -10.64 -15.96
CA TYR A 325 -5.15 -11.16 -16.22
C TYR A 325 -4.98 -11.59 -17.67
N ARG A 326 -5.93 -12.35 -18.22
CA ARG A 326 -5.84 -12.92 -19.57
C ARG A 326 -5.91 -11.84 -20.66
N HIS A 327 -6.82 -10.89 -20.53
CA HIS A 327 -7.13 -9.95 -21.61
C HIS A 327 -6.46 -8.58 -21.46
N ILE A 328 -6.07 -8.20 -20.24
CA ILE A 328 -5.54 -6.87 -19.95
C ILE A 328 -4.08 -6.94 -19.51
N ILE A 329 -3.78 -7.61 -18.41
CA ILE A 329 -2.42 -7.63 -17.84
C ILE A 329 -1.42 -8.29 -18.80
N HIS A 330 -1.80 -9.33 -19.50
CA HIS A 330 -0.94 -10.00 -20.50
C HIS A 330 -1.05 -9.40 -21.90
N SER A 331 -1.66 -8.23 -22.06
CA SER A 331 -1.76 -7.55 -23.34
C SER A 331 -0.42 -7.00 -23.83
N PHE A 332 -0.34 -6.74 -25.15
CA PHE A 332 0.87 -6.18 -25.77
C PHE A 332 1.28 -4.81 -25.18
N PRO A 333 0.37 -3.83 -24.96
CA PRO A 333 0.76 -2.55 -24.36
C PRO A 333 1.40 -2.71 -22.98
N VAL A 334 0.82 -3.54 -22.10
CA VAL A 334 1.36 -3.79 -20.76
C VAL A 334 2.72 -4.50 -20.84
N SER A 335 2.84 -5.54 -21.67
CA SER A 335 4.12 -6.27 -21.87
C SER A 335 5.24 -5.37 -22.39
N ARG A 336 4.91 -4.41 -23.28
CA ARG A 336 5.85 -3.41 -23.79
C ARG A 336 6.32 -2.48 -22.66
N HIS A 337 5.39 -2.04 -21.83
CA HIS A 337 5.70 -1.21 -20.66
C HIS A 337 6.61 -1.93 -19.66
N ASP A 338 6.34 -3.20 -19.38
CA ASP A 338 7.17 -4.05 -18.52
C ASP A 338 8.60 -4.18 -19.06
N GLY A 339 8.75 -4.35 -20.37
CA GLY A 339 10.06 -4.40 -21.04
C GLY A 339 10.83 -3.07 -20.92
N HIS A 340 10.14 -1.92 -20.98
CA HIS A 340 10.72 -0.61 -20.76
C HIS A 340 11.16 -0.44 -19.29
N ALA A 341 10.29 -0.74 -18.33
CA ALA A 341 10.57 -0.66 -16.89
C ALA A 341 11.82 -1.46 -16.50
N ARG A 342 11.95 -2.69 -17.02
CA ARG A 342 13.12 -3.54 -16.78
C ARG A 342 14.43 -2.90 -17.22
N ARG A 343 14.47 -2.29 -18.40
CA ARG A 343 15.68 -1.63 -18.91
C ARG A 343 16.04 -0.40 -18.10
N VAL A 344 15.07 0.44 -17.80
CA VAL A 344 15.27 1.69 -17.07
C VAL A 344 15.78 1.42 -15.66
N LEU A 345 15.12 0.56 -14.91
CA LEU A 345 15.47 0.28 -13.52
C LEU A 345 16.78 -0.48 -13.39
N ALA A 346 17.04 -1.46 -14.26
CA ALA A 346 18.30 -2.19 -14.25
C ALA A 346 19.48 -1.28 -14.63
N GLY A 347 19.29 -0.38 -15.60
CA GLY A 347 20.30 0.60 -15.99
C GLY A 347 20.63 1.56 -14.85
N LEU A 348 19.61 2.16 -14.20
CA LEU A 348 19.84 3.07 -13.07
C LEU A 348 20.48 2.36 -11.87
N PHE A 349 20.00 1.18 -11.52
CA PHE A 349 20.57 0.41 -10.42
C PHE A 349 22.07 0.09 -10.68
N GLY A 350 22.39 -0.31 -11.92
CA GLY A 350 23.77 -0.55 -12.37
C GLY A 350 24.63 0.72 -12.27
N ALA A 351 24.12 1.84 -12.79
CA ALA A 351 24.85 3.12 -12.76
C ALA A 351 25.17 3.57 -11.33
N TYR A 352 24.24 3.51 -10.39
CA TYR A 352 24.46 3.87 -8.99
C TYR A 352 25.36 2.87 -8.26
N ARG A 353 25.26 1.57 -8.57
CA ARG A 353 26.12 0.52 -8.02
C ARG A 353 27.57 0.72 -8.47
N ASP A 354 27.78 0.94 -9.75
CA ASP A 354 29.11 1.02 -10.35
C ASP A 354 29.79 2.35 -10.02
N ASN A 355 29.02 3.43 -9.96
CA ASN A 355 29.50 4.74 -9.52
C ASN A 355 28.61 5.37 -8.44
N PRO A 356 28.84 5.09 -7.15
CA PRO A 356 28.02 5.63 -6.05
C PRO A 356 27.99 7.18 -5.99
N ARG A 357 28.95 7.86 -6.61
CA ARG A 357 28.94 9.34 -6.71
C ARG A 357 27.77 9.91 -7.51
N LEU A 358 27.08 9.09 -8.28
CA LEU A 358 25.84 9.50 -8.99
C LEU A 358 24.65 9.66 -8.04
N LEU A 359 24.72 9.10 -6.83
CA LEU A 359 23.68 9.29 -5.83
C LEU A 359 23.64 10.73 -5.30
N PRO A 360 22.46 11.28 -4.96
CA PRO A 360 22.32 12.60 -4.36
C PRO A 360 23.06 12.74 -3.02
N ASP A 361 23.44 13.96 -2.68
CA ASP A 361 24.23 14.24 -1.48
C ASP A 361 23.56 13.82 -0.18
N ASP A 362 22.25 13.98 -0.08
CA ASP A 362 21.48 13.56 1.11
C ASP A 362 21.45 12.04 1.27
N VAL A 363 21.48 11.29 0.16
CA VAL A 363 21.60 9.82 0.16
C VAL A 363 23.02 9.41 0.59
N LEU A 364 24.04 10.04 0.00
CA LEU A 364 25.45 9.80 0.37
C LEU A 364 25.74 10.14 1.84
N ARG A 365 25.19 11.23 2.37
CA ARG A 365 25.30 11.60 3.79
C ARG A 365 24.56 10.61 4.71
N THR A 366 23.50 10.00 4.24
CA THR A 366 22.81 8.93 4.98
C THR A 366 23.70 7.70 5.07
N LEU A 367 24.29 7.26 3.95
CA LEU A 367 25.24 6.14 3.90
C LEU A 367 26.49 6.39 4.76
N GLU A 368 27.05 7.61 4.73
CA GLU A 368 28.16 7.99 5.58
C GLU A 368 27.85 7.75 7.07
N ARG A 369 26.69 8.22 7.52
CA ARG A 369 26.29 8.08 8.94
C ARG A 369 25.97 6.65 9.34
N GLU A 370 25.29 5.90 8.48
CA GLU A 370 24.82 4.56 8.80
C GLU A 370 25.91 3.50 8.66
N LEU A 371 26.82 3.66 7.69
CA LEU A 371 27.85 2.68 7.38
C LEU A 371 29.23 3.04 7.89
N GLY A 372 29.44 4.28 8.33
CA GLY A 372 30.77 4.77 8.70
C GLY A 372 31.75 4.86 7.51
N VAL A 373 31.21 4.99 6.28
CA VAL A 373 32.01 5.18 5.05
C VAL A 373 32.26 6.67 4.81
N ARG A 374 33.29 7.00 4.03
CA ARG A 374 33.60 8.41 3.74
C ARG A 374 32.58 9.01 2.77
N PHE A 375 32.26 10.28 2.97
CA PHE A 375 31.42 11.03 2.02
C PHE A 375 32.15 11.22 0.68
N LEU A 376 31.61 10.63 -0.38
CA LEU A 376 32.31 10.51 -1.66
C LEU A 376 32.57 11.84 -2.37
N ARG A 377 31.93 12.96 -2.01
CA ARG A 377 32.27 14.30 -2.56
C ARG A 377 33.58 14.83 -2.03
N GLU A 378 34.03 14.39 -0.87
CA GLU A 378 35.28 14.80 -0.21
C GLU A 378 36.45 13.87 -0.53
N VAL A 379 36.21 12.82 -1.31
CA VAL A 379 37.23 11.85 -1.73
C VAL A 379 37.88 12.29 -3.04
N THR A 380 39.20 12.20 -3.14
CA THR A 380 39.94 12.51 -4.38
C THR A 380 39.56 11.53 -5.49
N LEU A 381 39.70 11.94 -6.76
CA LEU A 381 39.37 11.06 -7.90
C LEU A 381 40.22 9.77 -7.90
N ALA A 382 41.47 9.84 -7.40
CA ALA A 382 42.35 8.67 -7.30
C ALA A 382 41.87 7.64 -6.27
N ASP A 383 41.15 8.07 -5.22
CA ASP A 383 40.73 7.22 -4.12
C ASP A 383 39.27 6.76 -4.27
N VAL A 384 38.52 7.35 -5.20
CA VAL A 384 37.08 7.08 -5.36
C VAL A 384 36.77 5.60 -5.55
N GLU A 385 37.55 4.88 -6.35
CA GLU A 385 37.30 3.46 -6.61
C GLU A 385 37.51 2.60 -5.36
N ASN A 386 38.50 2.95 -4.52
CA ASN A 386 38.74 2.24 -3.26
C ASN A 386 37.58 2.47 -2.27
N GLU A 387 37.11 3.71 -2.14
CA GLU A 387 35.96 4.02 -1.29
C GLU A 387 34.68 3.40 -1.85
N ALA A 388 34.46 3.42 -3.16
CA ALA A 388 33.31 2.76 -3.80
C ALA A 388 33.26 1.24 -3.51
N ARG A 389 34.41 0.57 -3.36
CA ARG A 389 34.46 -0.83 -2.90
C ARG A 389 33.95 -0.98 -1.47
N ALA A 390 34.25 -0.03 -0.58
CA ALA A 390 33.74 -0.04 0.79
C ALA A 390 32.21 0.07 0.81
N TYR A 391 31.62 0.91 -0.04
CA TYR A 391 30.17 0.96 -0.24
C TYR A 391 29.62 -0.37 -0.74
N ARG A 392 30.18 -0.93 -1.81
CA ARG A 392 29.73 -2.19 -2.43
C ARG A 392 29.92 -3.43 -1.54
N SER A 393 30.71 -3.35 -0.48
CA SER A 393 30.84 -4.44 0.49
C SER A 393 29.71 -4.50 1.53
N ARG A 394 28.77 -3.55 1.49
CA ARG A 394 27.70 -3.41 2.48
C ARG A 394 26.33 -3.68 1.87
N PRO A 395 25.52 -4.59 2.45
CA PRO A 395 24.18 -4.88 1.96
C PRO A 395 23.25 -3.66 2.00
N GLU A 396 23.43 -2.77 2.98
CA GLU A 396 22.64 -1.56 3.16
C GLU A 396 22.84 -0.58 1.99
N PHE A 397 24.00 -0.58 1.35
CA PHE A 397 24.24 0.22 0.16
C PHE A 397 23.29 -0.14 -0.98
N PHE A 398 23.13 -1.43 -1.27
CA PHE A 398 22.21 -1.89 -2.31
C PHE A 398 20.76 -1.60 -1.94
N ARG A 399 20.42 -1.76 -0.64
CA ARG A 399 19.10 -1.38 -0.13
C ARG A 399 18.85 0.12 -0.32
N THR A 400 19.83 0.96 -0.07
CA THR A 400 19.72 2.42 -0.26
C THR A 400 19.54 2.81 -1.72
N ILE A 401 20.20 2.12 -2.66
CA ILE A 401 19.94 2.29 -4.10
C ILE A 401 18.46 1.95 -4.42
N ALA A 402 17.98 0.81 -3.92
CA ALA A 402 16.59 0.41 -4.13
C ALA A 402 15.60 1.42 -3.51
N ASP A 403 15.87 1.92 -2.30
CA ASP A 403 15.08 2.95 -1.63
C ASP A 403 15.03 4.25 -2.46
N HIS A 404 16.17 4.66 -3.00
CA HIS A 404 16.29 5.86 -3.84
C HIS A 404 15.46 5.72 -5.13
N ILE A 405 15.63 4.61 -5.85
CA ILE A 405 14.89 4.34 -7.09
C ILE A 405 13.39 4.18 -6.78
N ALA A 406 13.00 3.43 -5.76
CA ALA A 406 11.60 3.24 -5.36
C ALA A 406 10.92 4.57 -4.99
N GLY A 407 11.70 5.52 -4.46
CA GLY A 407 11.23 6.88 -4.15
C GLY A 407 11.00 7.77 -5.36
N MET A 408 11.41 7.39 -6.58
CA MET A 408 11.21 8.18 -7.80
C MET A 408 9.77 8.10 -8.30
N THR A 409 9.37 9.08 -9.10
CA THR A 409 8.21 9.00 -9.99
C THR A 409 8.64 8.39 -11.33
N ASP A 410 7.69 7.92 -12.14
CA ASP A 410 7.99 7.33 -13.44
C ASP A 410 8.73 8.32 -14.37
N SER A 411 8.26 9.57 -14.40
CA SER A 411 8.90 10.63 -15.20
C SER A 411 10.30 10.95 -14.75
N TYR A 412 10.52 11.06 -13.42
CA TYR A 412 11.85 11.34 -12.88
C TYR A 412 12.80 10.16 -13.13
N CYS A 413 12.32 8.93 -12.97
CA CYS A 413 13.08 7.72 -13.24
C CYS A 413 13.54 7.66 -14.73
N ASN A 414 12.66 8.00 -15.67
CA ASN A 414 13.01 8.09 -17.09
C ASN A 414 14.04 9.19 -17.36
N SER A 415 13.89 10.37 -16.76
CA SER A 415 14.83 11.49 -16.93
C SER A 415 16.23 11.13 -16.39
N GLU A 416 16.32 10.52 -15.22
CA GLU A 416 17.59 10.04 -14.64
C GLU A 416 18.22 8.95 -15.51
N TYR A 417 17.43 8.03 -16.06
CA TYR A 417 17.94 6.99 -16.94
C TYR A 417 18.55 7.58 -18.21
N HIS A 418 17.91 8.57 -18.83
CA HIS A 418 18.48 9.25 -19.99
C HIS A 418 19.73 10.04 -19.65
N ALA A 419 19.78 10.67 -18.48
CA ALA A 419 20.94 11.46 -18.06
C ALA A 419 22.16 10.61 -17.68
N LEU A 420 21.96 9.40 -17.17
CA LEU A 420 23.05 8.59 -16.58
C LEU A 420 23.43 7.35 -17.41
N VAL A 421 22.56 6.89 -18.30
CA VAL A 421 22.73 5.58 -18.96
C VAL A 421 22.63 5.65 -20.50
N VAL A 422 21.84 6.58 -21.04
CA VAL A 422 21.70 6.75 -22.50
C VAL A 422 22.66 7.85 -22.96
N GLU A 423 23.58 7.48 -23.86
CA GLU A 423 24.50 8.43 -24.52
C GLU A 423 23.77 9.24 -25.62
#